data_700c08333d44052ae89af7ed9c5599af
#
_entry.id   700c08333d44052ae89af7ed9c5599af
#
_cell.length_a   1.000
_cell.length_b   1.000
_cell.length_c   1.000
_cell.angle_alpha   90.00
_cell.angle_beta   90.00
_cell.angle_gamma   90.00
#
_symmetry.space_group_name_H-M   'P 1'
#
loop_
_entity.id
_entity.type
_entity.pdbx_description
1 polymer ?
#
loop_
_entity_poly.entity_id
_entity_poly.type
_entity_poly.pdbx_seq_one_letter_code
_entity_poly.pdbx_strand_id
1 'polypeptide(L)'
;KIQKIINKFWPGELTIIFNANKNFTKKFDENLDTIGIRIPKNKIALELIKNAGGIILTTSANLSGEPATTDLKKINVEVLENVDFVIEEKGMKLTGMPSTIIKFDDGKIELLRKGNISLKEIQKEI
;
A
#
# COMPACT_ATOMS: atom_id res chain seq x y z
N LYS A 1 8.33 10.87 16.28
CA LYS A 1 7.35 9.76 16.40
C LYS A 1 7.22 9.01 15.06
N ILE A 2 6.73 9.65 14.00
CA ILE A 2 6.50 8.97 12.70
C ILE A 2 7.76 8.31 12.13
N GLN A 3 8.93 8.93 12.29
CA GLN A 3 10.20 8.36 11.80
C GLN A 3 10.54 7.01 12.45
N LYS A 4 10.24 6.81 13.73
CA LYS A 4 10.43 5.52 14.40
C LYS A 4 9.53 4.44 13.81
N ILE A 5 8.26 4.78 13.55
CA ILE A 5 7.30 3.88 12.90
C ILE A 5 7.78 3.50 11.50
N ILE A 6 8.19 4.49 10.69
CA ILE A 6 8.73 4.26 9.34
C ILE A 6 9.93 3.32 9.41
N ASN A 7 10.91 3.61 10.25
CA ASN A 7 12.14 2.81 10.38
C ASN A 7 11.86 1.36 10.85
N LYS A 8 10.80 1.16 11.64
CA LYS A 8 10.43 -0.15 12.16
C LYS A 8 9.64 -1.00 11.17
N PHE A 9 8.70 -0.38 10.44
CA PHE A 9 7.69 -1.11 9.66
C PHE A 9 7.87 -1.01 8.14
N TRP A 10 8.78 -0.17 7.66
CA TRP A 10 9.13 -0.10 6.25
C TRP A 10 10.56 -0.60 5.98
N PRO A 11 10.77 -1.40 4.94
CA PRO A 11 9.77 -1.98 4.01
C PRO A 11 8.86 -3.00 4.70
N GLY A 12 7.56 -2.98 4.40
CA GLY A 12 6.63 -3.93 5.03
C GLY A 12 5.16 -3.69 4.73
N GLU A 13 4.34 -4.17 5.65
CA GLU A 13 2.87 -4.23 5.49
C GLU A 13 2.14 -3.10 6.21
N LEU A 14 2.78 -1.93 6.32
CA LEU A 14 2.18 -0.72 6.86
C LEU A 14 1.99 0.32 5.76
N THR A 15 0.77 0.79 5.58
CA THR A 15 0.43 1.96 4.78
C THR A 15 0.15 3.13 5.73
N ILE A 16 0.76 4.27 5.46
CA ILE A 16 0.57 5.48 6.27
C ILE A 16 -0.07 6.54 5.39
N ILE A 17 -1.19 7.08 5.87
CA ILE A 17 -1.88 8.21 5.25
C ILE A 17 -1.30 9.50 5.82
N PHE A 18 -0.80 10.35 4.94
CA PHE A 18 -0.31 11.69 5.24
C PHE A 18 -1.19 12.76 4.61
N ASN A 19 -1.14 13.97 5.14
CA ASN A 19 -1.69 15.12 4.45
C ASN A 19 -0.93 15.34 3.13
N ALA A 20 -1.66 15.59 2.06
CA ALA A 20 -1.08 15.69 0.72
C ALA A 20 -0.27 16.99 0.55
N ASN A 21 0.90 16.87 -0.04
CA ASN A 21 1.59 18.02 -0.58
C ASN A 21 0.98 18.34 -1.96
N LYS A 22 0.19 19.40 -2.04
CA LYS A 22 -0.53 19.79 -3.25
C LYS A 22 0.39 20.03 -4.47
N ASN A 23 1.62 20.49 -4.26
CA ASN A 23 2.59 20.65 -5.35
C ASN A 23 3.01 19.31 -5.96
N PHE A 24 2.95 18.24 -5.19
CA PHE A 24 3.23 16.88 -5.64
C PHE A 24 1.99 16.22 -6.21
N THR A 25 0.86 16.24 -5.48
CA THR A 25 -0.35 15.47 -5.85
C THR A 25 -1.08 16.03 -7.07
N LYS A 26 -0.99 17.34 -7.34
CA LYS A 26 -1.58 17.95 -8.54
C LYS A 26 -1.09 17.35 -9.87
N LYS A 27 0.02 16.61 -9.86
CA LYS A 27 0.56 15.94 -11.05
C LYS A 27 -0.31 14.75 -11.48
N PHE A 28 -1.13 14.20 -10.59
CA PHE A 28 -2.01 13.08 -10.87
C PHE A 28 -3.44 13.27 -10.35
N ASP A 29 -3.67 14.04 -9.30
CA ASP A 29 -4.99 14.45 -8.84
C ASP A 29 -4.86 15.66 -7.90
N GLU A 30 -5.41 16.81 -8.33
CA GLU A 30 -5.38 18.06 -7.56
C GLU A 30 -6.35 18.05 -6.36
N ASN A 31 -7.35 17.17 -6.36
CA ASN A 31 -8.37 17.10 -5.31
C ASN A 31 -7.94 16.25 -4.11
N LEU A 32 -6.80 15.55 -4.19
CA LEU A 32 -6.31 14.73 -3.07
C LEU A 32 -5.87 15.61 -1.89
N ASP A 33 -6.54 15.45 -0.77
CA ASP A 33 -6.16 16.06 0.51
C ASP A 33 -5.22 15.19 1.34
N THR A 34 -5.22 13.89 1.06
CA THR A 34 -4.35 12.91 1.72
C THR A 34 -3.74 11.96 0.71
N ILE A 35 -2.62 11.36 1.08
CA ILE A 35 -1.94 10.36 0.27
C ILE A 35 -1.52 9.17 1.14
N GLY A 36 -1.83 7.96 0.68
CA GLY A 36 -1.36 6.72 1.29
C GLY A 36 -0.02 6.29 0.72
N ILE A 37 0.96 6.09 1.58
CA ILE A 37 2.31 5.69 1.19
C ILE A 37 2.67 4.36 1.85
N ARG A 38 3.29 3.48 1.10
CA ARG A 38 3.86 2.21 1.57
C ARG A 38 5.16 1.92 0.83
N ILE A 39 6.14 1.35 1.53
CA ILE A 39 7.31 0.72 0.92
C ILE A 39 7.12 -0.80 1.05
N PRO A 40 6.87 -1.53 -0.04
CA PRO A 40 6.65 -2.97 0.04
C PRO A 40 7.95 -3.72 0.33
N LYS A 41 7.85 -4.91 0.92
CA LYS A 41 9.00 -5.79 1.15
C LYS A 41 9.29 -6.70 -0.06
N ASN A 42 8.38 -6.81 -1.00
CA ASN A 42 8.51 -7.65 -2.19
C ASN A 42 9.57 -7.10 -3.15
N LYS A 43 10.54 -7.94 -3.53
CA LYS A 43 11.68 -7.55 -4.38
C LYS A 43 11.25 -7.12 -5.78
N ILE A 44 10.29 -7.82 -6.40
CA ILE A 44 9.79 -7.50 -7.74
C ILE A 44 9.11 -6.13 -7.71
N ALA A 45 8.27 -5.88 -6.72
CA ALA A 45 7.63 -4.58 -6.55
C ALA A 45 8.64 -3.44 -6.35
N LEU A 46 9.70 -3.68 -5.55
CA LEU A 46 10.75 -2.68 -5.34
C LEU A 46 11.55 -2.40 -6.61
N GLU A 47 11.83 -3.41 -7.44
CA GLU A 47 12.50 -3.22 -8.73
C GLU A 47 11.61 -2.46 -9.72
N LEU A 48 10.32 -2.78 -9.78
CA LEU A 48 9.36 -2.04 -10.59
C LEU A 48 9.32 -0.56 -10.18
N ILE A 49 9.21 -0.29 -8.89
CA ILE A 49 9.20 1.07 -8.35
C ILE A 49 10.48 1.81 -8.74
N LYS A 50 11.64 1.18 -8.57
CA LYS A 50 12.94 1.77 -8.92
C LYS A 50 13.03 2.11 -10.41
N ASN A 51 12.63 1.19 -11.28
CA ASN A 51 12.68 1.38 -12.73
C ASN A 51 11.64 2.38 -13.24
N ALA A 52 10.53 2.55 -12.51
CA ALA A 52 9.50 3.55 -12.82
C ALA A 52 9.81 4.97 -12.31
N GLY A 53 11.01 5.20 -11.77
CA GLY A 53 11.41 6.51 -11.26
C GLY A 53 11.24 6.70 -9.75
N GLY A 54 11.02 5.63 -9.00
CA GLY A 54 10.99 5.62 -7.53
C GLY A 54 9.61 5.68 -6.89
N ILE A 55 8.55 5.96 -7.67
CA ILE A 55 7.16 6.03 -7.19
C ILE A 55 6.23 5.42 -8.23
N ILE A 56 5.27 4.62 -7.78
CA ILE A 56 4.15 4.12 -8.59
C ILE A 56 2.83 4.30 -7.85
N LEU A 57 1.76 4.53 -8.59
CA LEU A 57 0.41 4.48 -8.05
C LEU A 57 -0.08 3.03 -8.10
N THR A 58 -0.75 2.60 -7.05
CA THR A 58 -1.24 1.21 -6.94
C THR A 58 -2.66 1.17 -6.43
N THR A 59 -3.36 0.12 -6.83
CA THR A 59 -4.68 -0.25 -6.30
C THR A 59 -4.74 -1.75 -6.07
N SER A 60 -5.78 -2.25 -5.43
CA SER A 60 -6.06 -3.68 -5.38
C SER A 60 -6.48 -4.21 -6.76
N ALA A 61 -6.13 -5.47 -7.05
CA ALA A 61 -6.45 -6.13 -8.32
C ALA A 61 -7.84 -6.79 -8.27
N ASN A 62 -8.88 -5.98 -8.15
CA ASN A 62 -10.28 -6.41 -8.12
C ASN A 62 -11.18 -5.30 -8.67
N LEU A 63 -12.36 -5.64 -9.17
CA LEU A 63 -13.37 -4.65 -9.49
C LEU A 63 -13.88 -3.99 -8.20
N SER A 64 -14.32 -2.74 -8.32
CA SER A 64 -14.85 -1.98 -7.17
C SER A 64 -16.00 -2.75 -6.52
N GLY A 65 -15.90 -2.97 -5.20
CA GLY A 65 -16.88 -3.72 -4.42
C GLY A 65 -16.70 -5.24 -4.39
N GLU A 66 -15.81 -5.80 -5.21
CA GLU A 66 -15.45 -7.21 -5.15
C GLU A 66 -14.36 -7.47 -4.11
N PRO A 67 -14.30 -8.66 -3.51
CA PRO A 67 -13.22 -9.01 -2.59
C PRO A 67 -11.89 -9.19 -3.33
N ALA A 68 -10.79 -8.75 -2.71
CA ALA A 68 -9.45 -9.06 -3.18
C ALA A 68 -9.16 -10.57 -3.01
N THR A 69 -8.34 -11.13 -3.91
CA THR A 69 -7.95 -12.54 -3.87
C THR A 69 -6.45 -12.73 -3.81
N THR A 70 -6.00 -13.86 -3.27
CA THR A 70 -4.60 -14.30 -3.28
C THR A 70 -4.30 -15.27 -4.42
N ASP A 71 -5.31 -15.63 -5.19
CA ASP A 71 -5.23 -16.58 -6.29
C ASP A 71 -5.42 -15.86 -7.62
N LEU A 72 -4.37 -15.85 -8.45
CA LEU A 72 -4.40 -15.20 -9.76
C LEU A 72 -5.55 -15.73 -10.65
N LYS A 73 -5.88 -17.03 -10.53
CA LYS A 73 -6.99 -17.65 -11.29
C LYS A 73 -8.37 -17.15 -10.91
N LYS A 74 -8.49 -16.52 -9.73
CA LYS A 74 -9.73 -15.95 -9.21
C LYS A 74 -9.85 -14.45 -9.43
N ILE A 75 -8.83 -13.82 -10.01
CA ILE A 75 -8.92 -12.41 -10.41
C ILE A 75 -9.96 -12.31 -11.54
N ASN A 76 -10.83 -11.31 -11.42
CA ASN A 76 -11.85 -11.06 -12.43
C ASN A 76 -11.20 -10.87 -13.81
N VAL A 77 -11.73 -11.56 -14.82
CA VAL A 77 -11.19 -11.54 -16.18
C VAL A 77 -11.14 -10.12 -16.76
N GLU A 78 -12.10 -9.27 -16.41
CA GLU A 78 -12.13 -7.88 -16.85
C GLU A 78 -10.91 -7.09 -16.33
N VAL A 79 -10.44 -7.37 -15.13
CA VAL A 79 -9.17 -6.78 -14.61
C VAL A 79 -7.99 -7.27 -15.43
N LEU A 80 -7.92 -8.58 -15.70
CA LEU A 80 -6.80 -9.19 -16.46
C LEU A 80 -6.73 -8.72 -17.91
N GLU A 81 -7.88 -8.50 -18.55
CA GLU A 81 -7.96 -8.02 -19.93
C GLU A 81 -7.63 -6.53 -20.10
N ASN A 82 -7.68 -5.75 -19.02
CA ASN A 82 -7.42 -4.31 -19.03
C ASN A 82 -6.06 -3.92 -18.42
N VAL A 83 -5.12 -4.85 -18.29
CA VAL A 83 -3.74 -4.57 -17.88
C VAL A 83 -2.76 -4.96 -18.98
N ASP A 84 -1.66 -4.23 -19.09
CA ASP A 84 -0.64 -4.50 -20.11
C ASP A 84 0.19 -5.75 -19.78
N PHE A 85 0.41 -6.01 -18.47
CA PHE A 85 1.20 -7.13 -17.97
C PHE A 85 0.64 -7.71 -16.69
N VAL A 86 0.76 -9.03 -16.56
CA VAL A 86 0.51 -9.77 -15.33
C VAL A 86 1.84 -10.39 -14.87
N ILE A 87 2.25 -10.06 -13.65
CA ILE A 87 3.44 -10.65 -13.03
C ILE A 87 2.99 -11.62 -11.96
N GLU A 88 3.33 -12.89 -12.14
CA GLU A 88 3.09 -13.94 -11.17
C GLU A 88 4.41 -14.38 -10.52
N GLU A 89 4.51 -14.26 -9.21
CA GLU A 89 5.63 -14.80 -8.44
C GLU A 89 5.26 -16.19 -7.93
N LYS A 90 5.81 -17.23 -8.56
CA LYS A 90 5.58 -18.62 -8.17
C LYS A 90 6.16 -18.90 -6.79
N GLY A 91 5.39 -19.58 -5.94
CA GLY A 91 5.82 -19.97 -4.59
C GLY A 91 5.70 -18.89 -3.53
N MET A 92 5.21 -17.70 -3.86
CA MET A 92 4.92 -16.67 -2.86
C MET A 92 3.68 -17.06 -2.06
N LYS A 93 3.85 -17.15 -0.73
CA LYS A 93 2.72 -17.36 0.19
C LYS A 93 2.12 -16.00 0.55
N LEU A 94 0.94 -15.72 0.03
CA LEU A 94 0.15 -14.56 0.41
C LEU A 94 -0.73 -14.91 1.61
N THR A 95 -0.78 -14.02 2.59
CA THR A 95 -1.58 -14.22 3.81
C THR A 95 -3.07 -13.97 3.59
N GLY A 96 -3.42 -13.32 2.48
CA GLY A 96 -4.79 -12.82 2.23
C GLY A 96 -5.15 -11.59 3.07
N MET A 97 -4.27 -11.19 3.98
CA MET A 97 -4.49 -10.02 4.81
C MET A 97 -3.91 -8.77 4.13
N PRO A 98 -4.70 -7.71 3.95
CA PRO A 98 -4.20 -6.44 3.40
C PRO A 98 -3.26 -5.76 4.39
N SER A 99 -2.51 -4.74 3.92
CA SER A 99 -1.68 -3.91 4.79
C SER A 99 -2.52 -3.21 5.87
N THR A 100 -1.95 -3.07 7.06
CA THR A 100 -2.51 -2.16 8.07
C THR A 100 -2.43 -0.74 7.54
N ILE A 101 -3.51 0.03 7.69
CA ILE A 101 -3.54 1.44 7.30
C ILE A 101 -3.74 2.29 8.55
N ILE A 102 -2.83 3.23 8.74
CA ILE A 102 -2.94 4.27 9.76
C ILE A 102 -2.94 5.65 9.10
N LYS A 103 -3.64 6.59 9.71
CA LYS A 103 -3.47 8.03 9.44
C LYS A 103 -2.56 8.62 10.50
N PHE A 104 -1.60 9.42 10.06
CA PHE A 104 -0.74 10.21 10.93
C PHE A 104 -1.02 11.68 10.70
N ASP A 105 -1.50 12.35 11.73
CA ASP A 105 -1.84 13.76 11.70
C ASP A 105 -1.53 14.41 13.06
N ASP A 106 -0.77 15.49 13.04
CA ASP A 106 -0.37 16.27 14.23
C ASP A 106 0.09 15.40 15.42
N GLY A 107 0.92 14.40 15.13
CA GLY A 107 1.46 13.50 16.16
C GLY A 107 0.50 12.43 16.69
N LYS A 108 -0.71 12.38 16.16
CA LYS A 108 -1.73 11.38 16.47
C LYS A 108 -1.74 10.27 15.42
N ILE A 109 -2.10 9.07 15.86
CA ILE A 109 -2.26 7.90 15.01
C ILE A 109 -3.69 7.41 15.11
N GLU A 110 -4.33 7.30 13.97
CA GLU A 110 -5.64 6.70 13.80
C GLU A 110 -5.53 5.43 12.97
N LEU A 111 -6.12 4.33 13.44
CA LEU A 111 -6.20 3.07 12.69
C LEU A 111 -7.39 3.14 11.73
N LEU A 112 -7.12 3.14 10.42
CA LEU A 112 -8.15 3.15 9.39
C LEU A 112 -8.50 1.75 8.87
N ARG A 113 -7.52 0.85 8.83
CA ARG A 113 -7.74 -0.56 8.45
C ARG A 113 -6.82 -1.48 9.23
N LYS A 114 -7.40 -2.50 9.84
CA LYS A 114 -6.66 -3.56 10.51
C LYS A 114 -6.04 -4.52 9.47
N GLY A 115 -4.76 -4.78 9.59
CA GLY A 115 -4.00 -5.76 8.82
C GLY A 115 -3.11 -6.59 9.73
N ASN A 116 -1.99 -7.10 9.22
CA ASN A 116 -1.07 -7.95 9.97
C ASN A 116 -0.35 -7.24 11.12
N ILE A 117 -0.17 -5.92 11.02
CA ILE A 117 0.48 -5.12 12.07
C ILE A 117 -0.60 -4.55 12.99
N SER A 118 -0.53 -4.87 14.28
CA SER A 118 -1.51 -4.38 15.26
C SER A 118 -1.24 -2.93 15.67
N LEU A 119 -2.30 -2.22 16.07
CA LEU A 119 -2.17 -0.87 16.61
C LEU A 119 -1.28 -0.83 17.87
N LYS A 120 -1.33 -1.89 18.69
CA LYS A 120 -0.49 -2.00 19.89
C LYS A 120 1.01 -2.05 19.55
N GLU A 121 1.39 -2.76 18.49
CA GLU A 121 2.78 -2.79 18.01
C GLU A 121 3.23 -1.42 17.53
N ILE A 122 2.37 -0.70 16.80
CA ILE A 122 2.67 0.65 16.33
C ILE A 122 2.82 1.63 17.50
N GLN A 123 1.94 1.54 18.49
CA GLN A 123 1.95 2.41 19.67
C GLN A 123 3.18 2.22 20.55
N LYS A 124 3.81 1.05 20.56
CA LYS A 124 5.07 0.82 21.30
C LYS A 124 6.27 1.61 20.76
N GLU A 125 6.19 2.08 19.53
CA GLU A 125 7.28 2.83 18.87
C GLU A 125 7.16 4.35 19.08
N ILE A 126 6.13 4.81 19.77
CA ILE A 126 5.86 6.23 20.03
C ILE A 126 6.26 6.59 21.46
#